data_e6383ea4de80f698cedcd51c1020a1b4
#
_entry.id   e6383ea4de80f698cedcd51c1020a1b4
#
_cell.length_a   1.000
_cell.length_b   1.000
_cell.length_c   1.000
_cell.angle_alpha   90.00
_cell.angle_beta   90.00
_cell.angle_gamma   90.00
#
_symmetry.space_group_name_H-M   'P 1'
#
loop_
_entity.id
_entity.type
_entity.pdbx_description
1 polymer ?
#
loop_
_entity_poly.entity_id
_entity_poly.type
_entity_poly.pdbx_seq_one_letter_code
_entity_poly.pdbx_strand_id
1 'polypeptide(L)'
;MADTIEIGILFFPDVTQLDAMGPAQVLSRLPSARLHMIWKSREPVTTDCGFAVVPTTTFADCPHLDVICVPGGVGQVALMNDEETLGFLRRQAEAARYITSVCTGSLVLAAAGLLTGYRAACHWSVRDELTAFGAVPAAERVVRDRNRFSGGGVTAGIDFGLSLAAELAGERTAKAIQLMMEYDPHPPFDSGSPEKAGPELVALYRERTSGMMARRREENQRAAARVGASGTR
;
A
#
# COMPACT_ATOMS: atom_id res chain seq x y z
N MET A 1 14.59 12.96 24.57
CA MET A 1 13.72 13.32 23.43
C MET A 1 13.23 11.99 22.88
N ALA A 2 11.96 11.86 22.53
CA ALA A 2 11.49 10.63 21.86
C ALA A 2 12.20 10.52 20.51
N ASP A 3 12.60 9.30 20.12
CA ASP A 3 13.23 9.05 18.84
C ASP A 3 12.27 9.41 17.70
N THR A 4 12.81 9.98 16.62
CA THR A 4 12.02 10.31 15.43
C THR A 4 11.53 9.03 14.75
N ILE A 5 10.26 8.96 14.40
CA ILE A 5 9.69 7.85 13.62
C ILE A 5 9.78 8.23 12.13
N GLU A 6 10.65 7.57 11.39
CA GLU A 6 10.86 7.82 9.96
C GLU A 6 9.86 6.98 9.15
N ILE A 7 8.96 7.64 8.42
CA ILE A 7 7.86 7.00 7.69
C ILE A 7 8.01 7.29 6.21
N GLY A 8 8.23 6.27 5.41
CA GLY A 8 8.35 6.38 3.97
C GLY A 8 7.08 5.93 3.24
N ILE A 9 6.57 6.78 2.37
CA ILE A 9 5.45 6.49 1.47
C ILE A 9 5.97 6.52 0.05
N LEU A 10 5.89 5.38 -0.65
CA LEU A 10 6.31 5.28 -2.04
C LEU A 10 5.36 6.08 -2.92
N PHE A 11 5.92 6.87 -3.86
CA PHE A 11 5.14 7.70 -4.75
C PHE A 11 5.62 7.49 -6.19
N PHE A 12 4.80 6.97 -7.07
CA PHE A 12 5.18 6.56 -8.42
C PHE A 12 4.12 7.03 -9.45
N PRO A 13 4.47 7.14 -10.74
CA PRO A 13 3.53 7.53 -11.78
C PRO A 13 2.25 6.68 -11.78
N ASP A 14 1.10 7.32 -11.94
CA ASP A 14 -0.24 6.73 -11.88
C ASP A 14 -0.56 6.02 -10.55
N VAL A 15 0.05 6.48 -9.44
CA VAL A 15 -0.34 6.07 -8.09
C VAL A 15 -1.77 6.53 -7.80
N THR A 16 -2.57 5.68 -7.16
CA THR A 16 -3.85 6.13 -6.58
C THR A 16 -3.55 7.03 -5.40
N GLN A 17 -3.74 8.34 -5.60
CA GLN A 17 -3.25 9.34 -4.65
C GLN A 17 -3.81 9.14 -3.23
N LEU A 18 -5.07 8.74 -3.09
CA LEU A 18 -5.68 8.55 -1.77
C LEU A 18 -5.06 7.37 -1.00
N ASP A 19 -4.55 6.36 -1.71
CA ASP A 19 -3.79 5.25 -1.09
C ASP A 19 -2.54 5.75 -0.36
N ALA A 20 -1.92 6.81 -0.87
CA ALA A 20 -0.76 7.46 -0.26
C ALA A 20 -1.16 8.54 0.76
N MET A 21 -2.11 9.42 0.38
CA MET A 21 -2.48 10.59 1.18
C MET A 21 -3.34 10.24 2.41
N GLY A 22 -4.14 9.18 2.34
CA GLY A 22 -4.91 8.69 3.48
C GLY A 22 -4.01 8.33 4.68
N PRO A 23 -3.06 7.39 4.52
CA PRO A 23 -2.08 7.08 5.55
C PRO A 23 -1.20 8.29 5.91
N ALA A 24 -0.76 9.08 4.94
CA ALA A 24 0.06 10.27 5.17
C ALA A 24 -0.64 11.25 6.13
N GLN A 25 -1.92 11.51 5.91
CA GLN A 25 -2.71 12.42 6.73
C GLN A 25 -2.80 11.95 8.18
N VAL A 26 -2.97 10.65 8.41
CA VAL A 26 -3.02 10.06 9.76
C VAL A 26 -1.64 10.07 10.41
N LEU A 27 -0.65 9.48 9.72
CA LEU A 27 0.66 9.19 10.31
C LEU A 27 1.49 10.45 10.53
N SER A 28 1.28 11.53 9.75
CA SER A 28 1.90 12.83 9.99
C SER A 28 1.50 13.48 11.31
N ARG A 29 0.45 13.01 11.97
CA ARG A 29 -0.03 13.52 13.26
C ARG A 29 0.54 12.79 14.47
N LEU A 30 1.31 11.74 14.23
CA LEU A 30 2.03 11.05 15.30
C LEU A 30 3.09 11.96 15.93
N PRO A 31 3.27 11.91 17.27
CA PRO A 31 4.37 12.58 17.91
C PRO A 31 5.72 12.13 17.32
N SER A 32 6.59 13.08 16.99
CA SER A 32 7.92 12.82 16.44
C SER A 32 7.95 12.10 15.09
N ALA A 33 6.84 12.04 14.33
CA ALA A 33 6.84 11.45 12.99
C ALA A 33 7.45 12.41 11.96
N ARG A 34 8.26 11.83 11.06
CA ARG A 34 8.74 12.50 9.86
C ARG A 34 8.33 11.67 8.63
N LEU A 35 7.61 12.32 7.69
CA LEU A 35 7.15 11.68 6.46
C LEU A 35 8.11 11.97 5.32
N HIS A 36 8.38 10.93 4.54
CA HIS A 36 9.13 10.95 3.29
C HIS A 36 8.21 10.49 2.17
N MET A 37 7.90 11.39 1.23
CA MET A 37 7.28 11.04 -0.04
C MET A 37 8.40 10.62 -0.98
N ILE A 38 8.50 9.32 -1.28
CA ILE A 38 9.72 8.71 -1.83
C ILE A 38 9.52 8.31 -3.28
N TRP A 39 10.44 8.74 -4.14
CA TRP A 39 10.56 8.23 -5.51
C TRP A 39 12.00 8.20 -5.97
N LYS A 40 12.24 7.76 -7.20
CA LYS A 40 13.58 7.68 -7.84
C LYS A 40 14.23 9.05 -8.01
N SER A 41 13.42 10.09 -8.22
CA SER A 41 13.85 11.47 -8.37
C SER A 41 12.88 12.42 -7.68
N ARG A 42 13.24 13.71 -7.58
CA ARG A 42 12.36 14.78 -7.08
C ARG A 42 11.55 15.48 -8.18
N GLU A 43 11.54 14.91 -9.40
CA GLU A 43 10.66 15.40 -10.45
C GLU A 43 9.19 15.15 -10.08
N PRO A 44 8.27 16.04 -10.49
CA PRO A 44 6.84 15.86 -10.22
C PRO A 44 6.31 14.52 -10.76
N VAL A 45 5.61 13.79 -9.93
CA VAL A 45 4.98 12.51 -10.26
C VAL A 45 3.49 12.72 -10.46
N THR A 46 2.97 12.42 -11.64
CA THR A 46 1.53 12.51 -11.94
C THR A 46 0.78 11.35 -11.32
N THR A 47 -0.32 11.65 -10.64
CA THR A 47 -1.22 10.67 -10.01
C THR A 47 -2.30 10.18 -10.99
N ASP A 48 -3.04 9.15 -10.62
CA ASP A 48 -4.21 8.65 -11.36
C ASP A 48 -5.34 9.69 -11.50
N CYS A 49 -5.35 10.72 -10.64
CA CYS A 49 -6.29 11.84 -10.69
C CYS A 49 -5.82 13.01 -11.58
N GLY A 50 -4.64 12.93 -12.21
CA GLY A 50 -4.12 13.89 -13.16
C GLY A 50 -3.40 15.10 -12.56
N PHE A 51 -3.30 15.24 -11.24
CA PHE A 51 -2.41 16.24 -10.63
C PHE A 51 -1.06 15.63 -10.24
N ALA A 52 -0.05 16.46 -10.08
CA ALA A 52 1.30 16.01 -9.73
C ALA A 52 1.64 16.29 -8.27
N VAL A 53 2.46 15.40 -7.71
CA VAL A 53 3.08 15.56 -6.39
C VAL A 53 4.59 15.52 -6.54
N VAL A 54 5.29 16.39 -5.82
CA VAL A 54 6.76 16.41 -5.79
C VAL A 54 7.24 15.51 -4.67
N PRO A 55 8.02 14.45 -4.95
CA PRO A 55 8.64 13.63 -3.92
C PRO A 55 9.62 14.46 -3.07
N THR A 56 9.62 14.24 -1.76
CA THR A 56 10.52 14.95 -0.83
C THR A 56 11.86 14.27 -0.67
N THR A 57 11.94 12.98 -1.03
CA THR A 57 13.08 12.12 -0.78
C THR A 57 13.29 11.17 -1.96
N THR A 58 14.54 10.94 -2.36
CA THR A 58 14.88 9.95 -3.40
C THR A 58 15.28 8.61 -2.76
N PHE A 59 15.39 7.54 -3.58
CA PHE A 59 15.91 6.26 -3.08
C PHE A 59 17.34 6.37 -2.55
N ALA A 60 18.12 7.31 -3.10
CA ALA A 60 19.54 7.48 -2.77
C ALA A 60 19.74 8.23 -1.43
N ASP A 61 18.89 9.19 -1.11
CA ASP A 61 18.99 10.01 0.09
C ASP A 61 17.96 9.64 1.19
N CYS A 62 17.26 8.51 0.98
CA CYS A 62 16.28 8.02 1.96
C CYS A 62 16.98 7.49 3.21
N PRO A 63 16.61 7.96 4.41
CA PRO A 63 17.11 7.39 5.66
C PRO A 63 16.59 5.96 5.86
N HIS A 64 17.07 5.29 6.92
CA HIS A 64 16.41 4.08 7.39
C HIS A 64 14.99 4.40 7.87
N LEU A 65 14.03 3.62 7.40
CA LEU A 65 12.62 3.83 7.69
C LEU A 65 12.14 2.89 8.81
N ASP A 66 11.39 3.45 9.76
CA ASP A 66 10.63 2.65 10.73
C ASP A 66 9.39 2.03 10.06
N VAL A 67 8.78 2.77 9.16
CA VAL A 67 7.56 2.35 8.44
C VAL A 67 7.73 2.56 6.94
N ILE A 68 7.48 1.50 6.18
CA ILE A 68 7.36 1.55 4.72
C ILE A 68 5.88 1.45 4.37
N CYS A 69 5.37 2.37 3.56
CA CYS A 69 4.02 2.32 3.02
C CYS A 69 4.05 2.29 1.50
N VAL A 70 3.49 1.24 0.91
CA VAL A 70 3.39 1.07 -0.55
C VAL A 70 1.93 1.21 -0.97
N PRO A 71 1.55 2.33 -1.60
CA PRO A 71 0.21 2.53 -2.15
C PRO A 71 0.00 1.70 -3.42
N GLY A 72 -1.26 1.60 -3.84
CA GLY A 72 -1.62 1.00 -5.13
C GLY A 72 -1.83 2.04 -6.23
N GLY A 73 -2.48 1.61 -7.29
CA GLY A 73 -2.76 2.40 -8.48
C GLY A 73 -2.51 1.62 -9.77
N VAL A 74 -2.79 2.24 -10.90
CA VAL A 74 -2.54 1.62 -12.21
C VAL A 74 -1.05 1.47 -12.46
N GLY A 75 -0.23 2.44 -12.02
CA GLY A 75 1.22 2.43 -12.13
C GLY A 75 1.91 1.28 -11.40
N GLN A 76 1.23 0.65 -10.42
CA GLN A 76 1.72 -0.54 -9.73
C GLN A 76 2.19 -1.64 -10.69
N VAL A 77 1.55 -1.76 -11.87
CA VAL A 77 1.88 -2.80 -12.86
C VAL A 77 3.33 -2.68 -13.34
N ALA A 78 3.82 -1.46 -13.55
CA ALA A 78 5.22 -1.22 -13.95
C ALA A 78 6.21 -1.58 -12.82
N LEU A 79 5.82 -1.42 -11.55
CA LEU A 79 6.67 -1.68 -10.40
C LEU A 79 6.92 -3.18 -10.16
N MET A 80 6.03 -4.05 -10.64
CA MET A 80 6.13 -5.50 -10.43
C MET A 80 7.44 -6.10 -10.93
N ASN A 81 8.09 -5.46 -11.91
CA ASN A 81 9.33 -5.91 -12.54
C ASN A 81 10.42 -4.84 -12.52
N ASP A 82 10.25 -3.77 -11.75
CA ASP A 82 11.23 -2.69 -11.59
C ASP A 82 12.21 -3.02 -10.44
N GLU A 83 13.35 -3.62 -10.78
CA GLU A 83 14.34 -4.06 -9.78
C GLU A 83 14.93 -2.93 -8.94
N GLU A 84 14.97 -1.69 -9.45
CA GLU A 84 15.42 -0.55 -8.66
C GLU A 84 14.46 -0.30 -7.48
N THR A 85 13.15 -0.26 -7.75
CA THR A 85 12.12 -0.09 -6.71
C THR A 85 12.03 -1.31 -5.80
N LEU A 86 12.00 -2.52 -6.35
CA LEU A 86 11.92 -3.75 -5.55
C LEU A 86 13.16 -3.92 -4.66
N GLY A 87 14.34 -3.61 -5.17
CA GLY A 87 15.59 -3.62 -4.43
C GLY A 87 15.62 -2.58 -3.31
N PHE A 88 15.11 -1.37 -3.56
CA PHE A 88 14.94 -0.35 -2.52
C PHE A 88 14.03 -0.85 -1.39
N LEU A 89 12.87 -1.41 -1.72
CA LEU A 89 11.93 -1.94 -0.73
C LEU A 89 12.55 -3.07 0.10
N ARG A 90 13.29 -4.00 -0.52
CA ARG A 90 13.99 -5.07 0.21
C ARG A 90 15.01 -4.53 1.19
N ARG A 91 15.87 -3.60 0.77
CA ARG A 91 16.87 -2.98 1.66
C ARG A 91 16.25 -2.26 2.85
N GLN A 92 15.20 -1.48 2.61
CA GLN A 92 14.49 -0.78 3.69
C GLN A 92 13.79 -1.75 4.64
N ALA A 93 13.26 -2.86 4.11
CA ALA A 93 12.55 -3.87 4.89
C ALA A 93 13.44 -4.63 5.90
N GLU A 94 14.78 -4.64 5.72
CA GLU A 94 15.72 -5.30 6.64
C GLU A 94 15.68 -4.68 8.03
N ALA A 95 15.48 -3.36 8.13
CA ALA A 95 15.47 -2.62 9.39
C ALA A 95 14.10 -2.07 9.79
N ALA A 96 13.13 -2.03 8.87
CA ALA A 96 11.82 -1.45 9.11
C ALA A 96 11.03 -2.21 10.18
N ARG A 97 10.48 -1.47 11.14
CA ARG A 97 9.58 -2.01 12.18
C ARG A 97 8.28 -2.51 11.56
N TYR A 98 7.74 -1.77 10.59
CA TYR A 98 6.49 -2.12 9.90
C TYR A 98 6.60 -1.95 8.40
N ILE A 99 6.15 -2.97 7.68
CA ILE A 99 6.08 -2.99 6.21
C ILE A 99 4.61 -3.01 5.85
N THR A 100 4.16 -1.98 5.14
CA THR A 100 2.74 -1.74 4.98
C THR A 100 2.36 -1.44 3.54
N SER A 101 1.11 -1.70 3.19
CA SER A 101 0.57 -1.47 1.86
C SER A 101 -0.90 -1.08 1.88
N VAL A 102 -1.34 -0.42 0.84
CA VAL A 102 -2.76 -0.13 0.57
C VAL A 102 -3.10 -0.62 -0.82
N CYS A 103 -4.30 -1.17 -0.99
CA CYS A 103 -4.87 -1.51 -2.28
C CYS A 103 -3.96 -2.51 -3.06
N THR A 104 -3.59 -2.20 -4.31
CA THR A 104 -2.69 -3.02 -5.13
C THR A 104 -1.22 -2.90 -4.75
N GLY A 105 -0.85 -2.03 -3.81
CA GLY A 105 0.50 -1.95 -3.26
C GLY A 105 0.98 -3.25 -2.62
N SER A 106 0.05 -4.08 -2.13
CA SER A 106 0.36 -5.42 -1.62
C SER A 106 1.01 -6.32 -2.68
N LEU A 107 0.64 -6.17 -3.96
CA LEU A 107 1.28 -6.91 -5.05
C LEU A 107 2.74 -6.49 -5.26
N VAL A 108 3.06 -5.21 -5.08
CA VAL A 108 4.46 -4.72 -5.16
C VAL A 108 5.30 -5.30 -4.04
N LEU A 109 4.79 -5.30 -2.79
CA LEU A 109 5.47 -5.95 -1.67
C LEU A 109 5.63 -7.46 -1.91
N ALA A 110 4.63 -8.11 -2.49
CA ALA A 110 4.68 -9.53 -2.84
C ALA A 110 5.75 -9.79 -3.92
N ALA A 111 5.85 -8.95 -4.96
CA ALA A 111 6.88 -9.03 -5.98
C ALA A 111 8.29 -8.78 -5.43
N ALA A 112 8.42 -8.00 -4.35
CA ALA A 112 9.68 -7.84 -3.62
C ALA A 112 10.00 -9.05 -2.71
N GLY A 113 9.12 -10.06 -2.59
CA GLY A 113 9.28 -11.22 -1.70
C GLY A 113 8.93 -10.94 -0.23
N LEU A 114 8.37 -9.77 0.07
CA LEU A 114 8.15 -9.30 1.43
C LEU A 114 6.84 -9.79 2.08
N LEU A 115 5.99 -10.51 1.33
CA LEU A 115 4.72 -11.05 1.83
C LEU A 115 4.63 -12.58 1.80
N THR A 116 5.68 -13.29 1.41
CA THR A 116 5.69 -14.77 1.41
C THR A 116 5.42 -15.31 2.81
N GLY A 117 4.38 -16.13 2.97
CA GLY A 117 3.94 -16.68 4.25
C GLY A 117 3.24 -15.70 5.19
N TYR A 118 2.85 -14.53 4.69
CA TYR A 118 2.06 -13.53 5.44
C TYR A 118 0.63 -13.46 4.91
N ARG A 119 -0.31 -13.19 5.81
CA ARG A 119 -1.65 -12.76 5.44
C ARG A 119 -1.61 -11.29 4.99
N ALA A 120 -2.31 -10.97 3.92
CA ALA A 120 -2.38 -9.60 3.42
C ALA A 120 -3.74 -9.28 2.79
N ALA A 121 -4.24 -8.06 3.05
CA ALA A 121 -5.30 -7.45 2.27
C ALA A 121 -4.74 -6.91 0.95
N CYS A 122 -5.61 -6.81 -0.03
CA CYS A 122 -5.36 -6.17 -1.32
C CYS A 122 -6.69 -5.69 -1.89
N HIS A 123 -6.65 -4.87 -2.93
CA HIS A 123 -7.87 -4.50 -3.64
C HIS A 123 -8.62 -5.76 -4.09
N TRP A 124 -9.93 -5.83 -3.81
CA TRP A 124 -10.76 -7.01 -4.01
C TRP A 124 -10.65 -7.64 -5.39
N SER A 125 -10.47 -6.83 -6.44
CA SER A 125 -10.44 -7.29 -7.83
C SER A 125 -9.21 -8.11 -8.21
N VAL A 126 -8.16 -8.06 -7.39
CA VAL A 126 -6.86 -8.73 -7.65
C VAL A 126 -6.27 -9.40 -6.40
N ARG A 127 -7.00 -9.43 -5.31
CA ARG A 127 -6.54 -9.97 -4.02
C ARG A 127 -6.02 -11.41 -4.13
N ASP A 128 -6.72 -12.25 -4.89
CA ASP A 128 -6.37 -13.66 -5.02
C ASP A 128 -5.04 -13.88 -5.77
N GLU A 129 -4.56 -12.88 -6.51
CA GLU A 129 -3.26 -12.94 -7.19
C GLU A 129 -2.07 -12.95 -6.21
N LEU A 130 -2.27 -12.57 -4.94
CA LEU A 130 -1.27 -12.69 -3.88
C LEU A 130 -0.79 -14.12 -3.66
N THR A 131 -1.64 -15.12 -3.92
CA THR A 131 -1.29 -16.56 -3.79
C THR A 131 -0.11 -16.95 -4.67
N ALA A 132 0.03 -16.35 -5.85
CA ALA A 132 1.13 -16.64 -6.76
C ALA A 132 2.51 -16.28 -6.18
N PHE A 133 2.55 -15.44 -5.13
CA PHE A 133 3.76 -15.00 -4.41
C PHE A 133 3.94 -15.71 -3.07
N GLY A 134 3.12 -16.72 -2.77
CA GLY A 134 3.15 -17.43 -1.48
C GLY A 134 2.57 -16.63 -0.31
N ALA A 135 1.88 -15.52 -0.56
CA ALA A 135 1.12 -14.80 0.46
C ALA A 135 -0.28 -15.41 0.64
N VAL A 136 -0.92 -15.16 1.77
CA VAL A 136 -2.28 -15.62 2.10
C VAL A 136 -3.25 -14.46 1.95
N PRO A 137 -4.09 -14.44 0.89
CA PRO A 137 -5.06 -13.37 0.67
C PRO A 137 -6.09 -13.32 1.81
N ALA A 138 -6.41 -12.11 2.29
CA ALA A 138 -7.39 -11.89 3.32
C ALA A 138 -8.40 -10.82 2.90
N ALA A 139 -9.68 -11.05 3.22
CA ALA A 139 -10.79 -10.19 2.77
C ALA A 139 -11.07 -9.02 3.71
N GLU A 140 -10.43 -8.98 4.88
CA GLU A 140 -10.62 -7.94 5.87
C GLU A 140 -10.16 -6.57 5.31
N ARG A 141 -10.81 -5.51 5.76
CA ARG A 141 -10.52 -4.14 5.36
C ARG A 141 -9.10 -3.72 5.76
N VAL A 142 -8.66 -4.13 6.94
CA VAL A 142 -7.27 -3.99 7.42
C VAL A 142 -6.81 -5.33 7.94
N VAL A 143 -5.66 -5.78 7.48
CA VAL A 143 -5.02 -7.02 7.92
C VAL A 143 -3.72 -6.68 8.61
N ARG A 144 -3.54 -7.20 9.83
CA ARG A 144 -2.26 -7.24 10.53
C ARG A 144 -1.79 -8.69 10.62
N ASP A 145 -0.57 -8.94 10.19
CA ASP A 145 0.13 -10.19 10.42
C ASP A 145 1.58 -9.89 10.82
N ARG A 146 1.89 -10.11 12.09
CA ARG A 146 3.20 -9.76 12.67
C ARG A 146 3.51 -8.27 12.43
N ASN A 147 4.57 -7.95 11.71
CA ASN A 147 4.93 -6.59 11.36
C ASN A 147 4.47 -6.16 9.94
N ARG A 148 3.52 -6.89 9.34
CA ARG A 148 2.85 -6.50 8.10
C ARG A 148 1.48 -5.90 8.40
N PHE A 149 1.22 -4.71 7.87
CA PHE A 149 -0.11 -4.11 7.86
C PHE A 149 -0.53 -3.86 6.42
N SER A 150 -1.73 -4.24 6.07
CA SER A 150 -2.27 -4.00 4.73
C SER A 150 -3.71 -3.53 4.77
N GLY A 151 -4.00 -2.47 4.01
CA GLY A 151 -5.36 -1.99 3.75
C GLY A 151 -5.89 -2.55 2.43
N GLY A 152 -7.17 -2.94 2.38
CA GLY A 152 -7.78 -3.53 1.20
C GLY A 152 -8.00 -2.55 0.05
N GLY A 153 -9.13 -1.84 0.06
CA GLY A 153 -9.43 -0.83 -0.97
C GLY A 153 -8.87 0.55 -0.64
N VAL A 154 -8.99 1.46 -1.57
CA VAL A 154 -8.43 2.82 -1.55
C VAL A 154 -8.62 3.55 -0.21
N THR A 155 -9.84 3.60 0.29
CA THR A 155 -10.18 4.29 1.55
C THR A 155 -9.71 3.56 2.81
N ALA A 156 -9.33 2.28 2.71
CA ALA A 156 -8.81 1.51 3.83
C ALA A 156 -7.46 2.04 4.35
N GLY A 157 -6.80 2.90 3.57
CA GLY A 157 -5.56 3.57 3.98
C GLY A 157 -5.72 4.43 5.23
N ILE A 158 -6.90 5.03 5.47
CA ILE A 158 -7.18 5.81 6.68
C ILE A 158 -7.33 4.88 7.88
N ASP A 159 -8.14 3.81 7.78
CA ASP A 159 -8.35 2.84 8.86
C ASP A 159 -7.05 2.11 9.23
N PHE A 160 -6.27 1.74 8.21
CA PHE A 160 -4.95 1.16 8.39
C PHE A 160 -4.01 2.14 9.12
N GLY A 161 -3.99 3.41 8.69
CA GLY A 161 -3.18 4.46 9.31
C GLY A 161 -3.51 4.64 10.80
N LEU A 162 -4.80 4.66 11.16
CA LEU A 162 -5.24 4.74 12.56
C LEU A 162 -4.85 3.49 13.36
N SER A 163 -4.97 2.30 12.77
CA SER A 163 -4.54 1.04 13.41
C SER A 163 -3.04 1.04 13.68
N LEU A 164 -2.23 1.50 12.72
CA LEU A 164 -0.78 1.61 12.87
C LEU A 164 -0.40 2.72 13.86
N ALA A 165 -1.14 3.84 13.88
CA ALA A 165 -0.94 4.91 14.85
C ALA A 165 -1.18 4.41 16.29
N ALA A 166 -2.17 3.56 16.51
CA ALA A 166 -2.41 2.94 17.80
C ALA A 166 -1.25 2.03 18.23
N GLU A 167 -0.65 1.30 17.31
CA GLU A 167 0.51 0.46 17.56
C GLU A 167 1.79 1.27 17.87
N LEU A 168 1.99 2.38 17.17
CA LEU A 168 3.18 3.22 17.30
C LEU A 168 3.15 4.15 18.53
N ALA A 169 1.99 4.70 18.87
CA ALA A 169 1.85 5.75 19.87
C ALA A 169 0.68 5.56 20.85
N GLY A 170 0.06 4.38 20.83
CA GLY A 170 -1.03 4.01 21.72
C GLY A 170 -2.43 4.46 21.23
N GLU A 171 -3.44 3.73 21.67
CA GLU A 171 -4.84 3.89 21.24
C GLU A 171 -5.38 5.31 21.52
N ARG A 172 -4.98 5.94 22.63
CA ARG A 172 -5.40 7.31 22.97
C ARG A 172 -4.95 8.31 21.90
N THR A 173 -3.72 8.18 21.40
CA THR A 173 -3.17 9.03 20.33
C THR A 173 -3.94 8.80 19.02
N ALA A 174 -4.18 7.54 18.66
CA ALA A 174 -4.94 7.21 17.45
C ALA A 174 -6.37 7.77 17.48
N LYS A 175 -7.07 7.65 18.62
CA LYS A 175 -8.41 8.24 18.83
C LYS A 175 -8.39 9.77 18.73
N ALA A 176 -7.37 10.43 19.27
CA ALA A 176 -7.22 11.88 19.14
C ALA A 176 -6.98 12.31 17.69
N ILE A 177 -6.20 11.54 16.93
CA ILE A 177 -5.99 11.77 15.49
C ILE A 177 -7.30 11.58 14.72
N GLN A 178 -8.04 10.51 14.98
CA GLN A 178 -9.34 10.24 14.36
C GLN A 178 -10.32 11.39 14.60
N LEU A 179 -10.43 11.87 15.86
CA LEU A 179 -11.29 12.99 16.21
C LEU A 179 -10.86 14.30 15.53
N MET A 180 -9.54 14.58 15.51
CA MET A 180 -9.00 15.76 14.83
C MET A 180 -9.33 15.77 13.32
N MET A 181 -9.36 14.59 12.70
CA MET A 181 -9.70 14.43 11.29
C MET A 181 -11.20 14.41 11.02
N GLU A 182 -12.02 14.37 12.08
CA GLU A 182 -13.46 14.14 11.98
C GLU A 182 -13.78 12.89 11.13
N TYR A 183 -12.94 11.84 11.27
CA TYR A 183 -13.12 10.62 10.51
C TYR A 183 -14.24 9.77 11.11
N ASP A 184 -15.47 10.09 10.69
CA ASP A 184 -16.72 9.41 11.02
C ASP A 184 -17.48 9.08 9.72
N PRO A 185 -17.04 8.08 8.94
CA PRO A 185 -17.50 7.85 7.57
C PRO A 185 -18.97 7.43 7.52
N HIS A 186 -19.74 8.16 6.72
CA HIS A 186 -21.16 7.92 6.49
C HIS A 186 -21.47 7.90 4.97
N PRO A 187 -21.09 6.83 4.25
CA PRO A 187 -21.27 6.78 2.81
C PRO A 187 -22.75 6.78 2.42
N PRO A 188 -23.14 7.54 1.37
CA PRO A 188 -24.55 7.65 0.97
C PRO A 188 -25.11 6.38 0.32
N PHE A 189 -24.25 5.44 -0.07
CA PHE A 189 -24.63 4.18 -0.72
C PHE A 189 -23.95 3.00 -0.02
N ASP A 190 -24.63 1.86 0.06
CA ASP A 190 -24.09 0.61 0.60
C ASP A 190 -23.58 -0.32 -0.51
N SER A 191 -22.61 0.13 -1.29
CA SER A 191 -22.00 -0.61 -2.41
C SER A 191 -20.47 -0.61 -2.39
N GLY A 192 -19.89 -0.41 -1.21
CA GLY A 192 -18.44 -0.28 -1.05
C GLY A 192 -17.65 -1.59 -1.04
N SER A 193 -18.30 -2.75 -1.19
CA SER A 193 -17.64 -4.06 -1.38
C SER A 193 -18.38 -4.88 -2.42
N PRO A 194 -17.73 -5.92 -3.01
CA PRO A 194 -18.41 -6.79 -3.98
C PRO A 194 -19.70 -7.42 -3.47
N GLU A 195 -19.70 -7.83 -2.19
CA GLU A 195 -20.84 -8.46 -1.54
C GLU A 195 -22.01 -7.52 -1.42
N LYS A 196 -21.75 -6.24 -1.12
CA LYS A 196 -22.75 -5.18 -0.97
C LYS A 196 -23.19 -4.58 -2.31
N ALA A 197 -22.25 -4.44 -3.24
CA ALA A 197 -22.52 -3.88 -4.58
C ALA A 197 -23.40 -4.80 -5.44
N GLY A 198 -23.34 -6.11 -5.21
CA GLY A 198 -24.07 -7.10 -5.96
C GLY A 198 -23.44 -7.46 -7.32
N PRO A 199 -23.92 -8.55 -7.95
CA PRO A 199 -23.27 -9.13 -9.12
C PRO A 199 -23.28 -8.23 -10.35
N GLU A 200 -24.29 -7.41 -10.54
CA GLU A 200 -24.42 -6.53 -11.72
C GLU A 200 -23.32 -5.45 -11.73
N LEU A 201 -23.11 -4.72 -10.63
CA LEU A 201 -22.05 -3.71 -10.53
C LEU A 201 -20.66 -4.33 -10.58
N VAL A 202 -20.49 -5.52 -10.00
CA VAL A 202 -19.23 -6.27 -10.08
C VAL A 202 -18.93 -6.69 -11.52
N ALA A 203 -19.94 -7.16 -12.27
CA ALA A 203 -19.77 -7.50 -13.69
C ALA A 203 -19.40 -6.28 -14.53
N LEU A 204 -20.10 -5.17 -14.35
CA LEU A 204 -19.81 -3.90 -15.03
C LEU A 204 -18.36 -3.42 -14.75
N TYR A 205 -17.92 -3.50 -13.50
CA TYR A 205 -16.54 -3.15 -13.15
C TYR A 205 -15.53 -4.04 -13.87
N ARG A 206 -15.74 -5.37 -13.85
CA ARG A 206 -14.85 -6.35 -14.51
C ARG A 206 -14.77 -6.14 -16.02
N GLU A 207 -15.89 -5.85 -16.67
CA GLU A 207 -15.94 -5.53 -18.09
C GLU A 207 -15.09 -4.28 -18.40
N ARG A 208 -15.33 -3.17 -17.69
CA ARG A 208 -14.63 -1.90 -17.91
C ARG A 208 -13.12 -1.98 -17.65
N THR A 209 -12.70 -2.86 -16.77
CA THR A 209 -11.29 -2.99 -16.38
C THR A 209 -10.58 -4.17 -17.03
N SER A 210 -11.24 -4.92 -17.90
CA SER A 210 -10.76 -6.20 -18.45
C SER A 210 -9.37 -6.12 -19.08
N GLY A 211 -9.12 -5.10 -19.92
CA GLY A 211 -7.84 -4.91 -20.59
C GLY A 211 -6.70 -4.58 -19.60
N MET A 212 -6.96 -3.72 -18.63
CA MET A 212 -6.00 -3.40 -17.57
C MET A 212 -5.71 -4.63 -16.70
N MET A 213 -6.74 -5.41 -16.35
CA MET A 213 -6.58 -6.62 -15.54
C MET A 213 -5.80 -7.71 -16.27
N ALA A 214 -5.95 -7.84 -17.60
CA ALA A 214 -5.15 -8.77 -18.40
C ALA A 214 -3.67 -8.43 -18.33
N ARG A 215 -3.30 -7.17 -18.58
CA ARG A 215 -1.91 -6.68 -18.46
C ARG A 215 -1.34 -6.89 -17.06
N ARG A 216 -2.09 -6.54 -16.01
CA ARG A 216 -1.68 -6.74 -14.62
C ARG A 216 -1.39 -8.20 -14.32
N ARG A 217 -2.28 -9.11 -14.75
CA ARG A 217 -2.10 -10.56 -14.52
C ARG A 217 -0.83 -11.08 -15.20
N GLU A 218 -0.55 -10.64 -16.41
CA GLU A 218 0.66 -11.01 -17.14
C GLU A 218 1.94 -10.58 -16.39
N GLU A 219 1.99 -9.32 -15.90
CA GLU A 219 3.14 -8.82 -15.15
C GLU A 219 3.27 -9.50 -13.76
N ASN A 220 2.15 -9.80 -13.10
CA ASN A 220 2.15 -10.55 -11.86
C ASN A 220 2.73 -11.96 -12.05
N GLN A 221 2.36 -12.66 -13.13
CA GLN A 221 2.91 -13.99 -13.44
C GLN A 221 4.43 -13.94 -13.66
N ARG A 222 4.93 -12.93 -14.38
CA ARG A 222 6.37 -12.74 -14.58
C ARG A 222 7.10 -12.50 -13.25
N ALA A 223 6.54 -11.63 -12.40
CA ALA A 223 7.10 -11.32 -11.09
C ALA A 223 7.07 -12.53 -10.15
N ALA A 224 5.98 -13.29 -10.12
CA ALA A 224 5.85 -14.48 -9.28
C ALA A 224 6.86 -15.57 -9.65
N ALA A 225 7.13 -15.77 -10.94
CA ALA A 225 8.14 -16.71 -11.41
C ALA A 225 9.56 -16.36 -10.88
N ARG A 226 9.89 -15.07 -10.77
CA ARG A 226 11.18 -14.63 -10.19
C ARG A 226 11.26 -14.90 -8.69
N VAL A 227 10.19 -14.57 -7.95
CA VAL A 227 10.14 -14.78 -6.48
C VAL A 227 10.28 -16.27 -6.17
N GLY A 228 9.57 -17.16 -6.89
CA GLY A 228 9.68 -18.60 -6.75
C GLY A 228 11.10 -19.14 -7.03
N ALA A 229 11.77 -18.61 -8.05
CA ALA A 229 13.15 -19.01 -8.37
C ALA A 229 14.18 -18.56 -7.31
N SER A 230 13.92 -17.46 -6.60
CA SER A 230 14.80 -16.94 -5.54
C SER A 230 14.64 -17.68 -4.20
N GLY A 231 13.48 -18.28 -3.94
CA GLY A 231 13.19 -19.01 -2.71
C GLY A 231 13.71 -20.46 -2.68
N THR A 232 14.28 -20.94 -3.77
CA THR A 232 14.81 -22.32 -3.92
C THR A 232 16.35 -22.42 -3.76
N ARG A 233 16.99 -21.37 -3.27
CA ARG A 233 18.45 -21.37 -3.02
C ARG A 233 18.78 -21.37 -1.55
#